data_668fe4727c7673c490ce6ef0d236b97d
#
_entry.id   668fe4727c7673c490ce6ef0d236b97d
#
_cell.length_a   1.000
_cell.length_b   1.000
_cell.length_c   1.000
_cell.angle_alpha   90.00
_cell.angle_beta   90.00
_cell.angle_gamma   90.00
#
_symmetry.space_group_name_H-M   'P 1'
#
loop_
_entity.id
_entity.type
_entity.pdbx_description
1 polymer ?
#
loop_
_entity_poly.entity_id
_entity_poly.type
_entity_poly.pdbx_seq_one_letter_code
_entity_poly.pdbx_strand_id
1 'polypeptide(L)'
;MHPVFALATPPAKSALCIFRVSGEGCLVGLSKIIKNKGFESGRFCVRGFYNGDRLVDKAGLLVFKGPNSYTGEDSFEVYAHGSLAVMSSFVGLFKSVGFDEAAGGEFTKRAFLNNKMSLNEAEALVDFIDATDNKGAELSGGSLFGGLSSNISSFADEIDQIRVRIEAEIDFSDEGNEYMDGGLVDDLGNLVNRFNSFLSGCVNKNMFSQKNNVLLVGPVNSGKSSVFNRLLGFERAIVSNTPGTTRDIISSELFYESSVFSIQDSAGIRETDNKIEGAGIDLSLSQIKSADLVMGIFDLFDKKLIKNFKDLTKNTSFISVQNKTDVNKKNLEYFDCCVSAKTGDGFDDLKKLILSSFNKGVKKDDYKFMIRDRHNKLFQDVIKNLLSAKKGLKESLSLDLVAE
;
A
#
# COMPACT_ATOMS: atom_id res chain seq x y z
N MET A 1 -6.45 -22.10 -17.72
CA MET A 1 -7.02 -20.83 -18.29
C MET A 1 -6.17 -20.40 -19.47
N HIS A 2 -6.74 -19.58 -20.40
CA HIS A 2 -6.03 -19.06 -21.57
C HIS A 2 -4.71 -18.37 -21.18
N PRO A 3 -3.60 -18.53 -21.93
CA PRO A 3 -2.32 -17.92 -21.60
C PRO A 3 -2.38 -16.40 -21.66
N VAL A 4 -1.90 -15.76 -20.60
CA VAL A 4 -1.76 -14.30 -20.49
C VAL A 4 -0.34 -13.91 -20.15
N PHE A 5 0.06 -12.71 -20.58
CA PHE A 5 1.36 -12.13 -20.23
C PHE A 5 1.20 -10.72 -19.69
N ALA A 6 2.16 -10.30 -18.88
CA ALA A 6 2.32 -8.88 -18.47
C ALA A 6 3.78 -8.51 -18.32
N LEU A 7 4.06 -7.23 -18.51
CA LEU A 7 5.29 -6.61 -18.03
C LEU A 7 5.17 -6.41 -16.52
N ALA A 8 6.00 -7.11 -15.74
CA ALA A 8 5.97 -7.09 -14.29
C ALA A 8 6.79 -5.95 -13.66
N THR A 9 7.63 -5.28 -14.47
CA THR A 9 8.40 -4.10 -14.07
C THR A 9 7.81 -2.83 -14.68
N PRO A 10 8.06 -1.64 -14.10
CA PRO A 10 7.61 -0.39 -14.71
C PRO A 10 8.07 -0.23 -16.16
N PRO A 11 7.26 0.33 -17.08
CA PRO A 11 7.59 0.53 -18.48
C PRO A 11 8.55 1.72 -18.66
N ALA A 12 9.75 1.63 -18.07
CA ALA A 12 10.77 2.65 -18.10
C ALA A 12 12.12 2.05 -18.52
N LYS A 13 13.01 2.90 -19.04
CA LYS A 13 14.39 2.49 -19.39
C LYS A 13 15.12 2.01 -18.12
N SER A 14 15.57 0.75 -18.14
CA SER A 14 16.26 0.09 -17.05
C SER A 14 17.31 -0.88 -17.58
N ALA A 15 18.11 -1.48 -16.71
CA ALA A 15 19.03 -2.56 -17.11
C ALA A 15 18.27 -3.82 -17.54
N LEU A 16 17.21 -4.16 -16.81
CA LEU A 16 16.37 -5.34 -17.07
C LEU A 16 14.89 -4.95 -17.01
N CYS A 17 14.07 -5.67 -17.79
CA CYS A 17 12.63 -5.74 -17.63
C CYS A 17 12.20 -7.19 -17.50
N ILE A 18 11.12 -7.43 -16.76
CA ILE A 18 10.61 -8.77 -16.47
C ILE A 18 9.22 -8.92 -17.07
N PHE A 19 9.04 -9.92 -17.91
CA PHE A 19 7.73 -10.36 -18.35
C PHE A 19 7.34 -11.64 -17.61
N ARG A 20 6.09 -11.73 -17.23
CA ARG A 20 5.50 -12.93 -16.66
C ARG A 20 4.42 -13.45 -17.59
N VAL A 21 4.39 -14.77 -17.77
CA VAL A 21 3.39 -15.47 -18.59
C VAL A 21 2.82 -16.64 -17.79
N SER A 22 1.50 -16.83 -17.83
CA SER A 22 0.84 -17.96 -17.15
C SER A 22 -0.39 -18.40 -17.94
N GLY A 23 -0.66 -19.71 -17.92
CA GLY A 23 -1.86 -20.29 -18.50
C GLY A 23 -1.59 -21.58 -19.27
N GLU A 24 -2.67 -22.28 -19.58
CA GLU A 24 -2.62 -23.53 -20.32
C GLU A 24 -2.03 -23.35 -21.72
N GLY A 25 -1.03 -24.17 -22.06
CA GLY A 25 -0.35 -24.09 -23.35
C GLY A 25 0.72 -22.99 -23.44
N CYS A 26 1.00 -22.21 -22.38
CA CYS A 26 2.02 -21.16 -22.41
C CYS A 26 3.42 -21.73 -22.76
N LEU A 27 3.76 -22.93 -22.29
CA LEU A 27 5.04 -23.59 -22.61
C LEU A 27 5.13 -24.06 -24.06
N VAL A 28 3.98 -24.42 -24.66
CA VAL A 28 3.90 -24.70 -26.11
C VAL A 28 4.16 -23.43 -26.91
N GLY A 29 3.56 -22.31 -26.53
CA GLY A 29 3.82 -21.01 -27.14
C GLY A 29 5.28 -20.57 -26.97
N LEU A 30 5.85 -20.73 -25.77
CA LEU A 30 7.28 -20.47 -25.52
C LEU A 30 8.18 -21.24 -26.49
N SER A 31 7.89 -22.53 -26.72
CA SER A 31 8.67 -23.39 -27.63
C SER A 31 8.68 -22.92 -29.10
N LYS A 32 7.76 -22.03 -29.50
CA LYS A 32 7.71 -21.43 -30.85
C LYS A 32 8.63 -20.23 -31.01
N ILE A 33 8.97 -19.57 -29.90
CA ILE A 33 9.74 -18.32 -29.91
C ILE A 33 11.18 -18.47 -29.41
N ILE A 34 11.58 -19.69 -28.99
CA ILE A 34 12.96 -20.05 -28.65
C ILE A 34 13.47 -21.17 -29.57
N LYS A 35 14.73 -21.12 -30.00
CA LYS A 35 15.31 -22.18 -30.87
C LYS A 35 15.75 -23.41 -30.08
N ASN A 36 16.34 -23.24 -28.91
CA ASN A 36 16.72 -24.33 -28.01
C ASN A 36 15.59 -24.61 -27.01
N LYS A 37 14.87 -25.68 -27.24
CA LYS A 37 13.64 -26.07 -26.50
C LYS A 37 13.91 -26.77 -25.15
N GLY A 38 15.17 -27.03 -24.80
CA GLY A 38 15.52 -27.62 -23.49
C GLY A 38 15.43 -26.59 -22.39
N PHE A 39 14.47 -26.75 -21.47
CA PHE A 39 14.36 -26.01 -20.21
C PHE A 39 13.90 -26.95 -19.09
N GLU A 40 14.42 -26.74 -17.90
CA GLU A 40 14.05 -27.44 -16.69
C GLU A 40 13.21 -26.51 -15.81
N SER A 41 12.17 -27.05 -15.19
CA SER A 41 11.34 -26.28 -14.25
C SER A 41 12.15 -25.88 -13.03
N GLY A 42 12.03 -24.60 -12.61
CA GLY A 42 12.74 -24.05 -11.45
C GLY A 42 14.22 -23.69 -11.72
N ARG A 43 14.72 -23.89 -12.96
CA ARG A 43 16.10 -23.59 -13.31
C ARG A 43 16.20 -22.36 -14.23
N PHE A 44 16.96 -21.37 -13.81
CA PHE A 44 17.27 -20.20 -14.62
C PHE A 44 18.23 -20.56 -15.75
N CYS A 45 17.94 -20.09 -16.97
CA CYS A 45 18.80 -20.28 -18.12
C CYS A 45 18.71 -19.08 -19.08
N VAL A 46 19.74 -18.83 -19.86
CA VAL A 46 19.70 -17.78 -20.90
C VAL A 46 19.28 -18.40 -22.23
N ARG A 47 18.34 -17.75 -22.93
CA ARG A 47 17.83 -18.17 -24.23
C ARG A 47 17.73 -17.02 -25.21
N GLY A 48 17.90 -17.32 -26.50
CA GLY A 48 17.56 -16.40 -27.57
C GLY A 48 16.07 -16.47 -27.87
N PHE A 49 15.40 -15.33 -27.87
CA PHE A 49 13.99 -15.18 -28.27
C PHE A 49 13.91 -14.66 -29.70
N TYR A 50 13.08 -15.28 -30.53
CA TYR A 50 13.05 -15.05 -31.97
C TYR A 50 11.63 -14.73 -32.44
N ASN A 51 11.52 -13.76 -33.37
CA ASN A 51 10.34 -13.55 -34.20
C ASN A 51 10.66 -14.03 -35.62
N GLY A 52 10.20 -15.23 -35.97
CA GLY A 52 10.71 -15.94 -37.13
C GLY A 52 12.21 -16.21 -36.97
N ASP A 53 13.01 -15.77 -37.93
CA ASP A 53 14.48 -15.90 -37.87
C ASP A 53 15.19 -14.72 -37.17
N ARG A 54 14.48 -13.64 -36.91
CA ARG A 54 15.04 -12.45 -36.29
C ARG A 54 15.19 -12.65 -34.78
N LEU A 55 16.42 -12.57 -34.27
CA LEU A 55 16.68 -12.49 -32.83
C LEU A 55 16.12 -11.19 -32.26
N VAL A 56 15.23 -11.29 -31.27
CA VAL A 56 14.69 -10.15 -30.52
C VAL A 56 15.63 -9.76 -29.39
N ASP A 57 15.99 -10.75 -28.55
CA ASP A 57 16.92 -10.56 -27.42
C ASP A 57 17.49 -11.92 -26.97
N LYS A 58 18.63 -11.86 -26.26
CA LYS A 58 19.15 -12.98 -25.45
C LYS A 58 18.81 -12.67 -23.98
N ALA A 59 17.77 -13.33 -23.47
CA ALA A 59 17.19 -13.04 -22.18
C ALA A 59 17.26 -14.23 -21.24
N GLY A 60 17.21 -13.95 -19.93
CA GLY A 60 17.01 -14.98 -18.90
C GLY A 60 15.61 -15.56 -19.02
N LEU A 61 15.50 -16.86 -18.81
CA LEU A 61 14.24 -17.61 -18.79
C LEU A 61 14.17 -18.45 -17.52
N LEU A 62 13.05 -18.38 -16.84
CA LEU A 62 12.71 -19.21 -15.70
C LEU A 62 11.32 -19.83 -15.96
N VAL A 63 11.21 -21.16 -15.91
CA VAL A 63 9.99 -21.90 -16.17
C VAL A 63 9.48 -22.56 -14.91
N PHE A 64 8.19 -22.51 -14.67
CA PHE A 64 7.51 -23.18 -13.57
C PHE A 64 6.40 -24.06 -14.12
N LYS A 65 6.37 -25.33 -13.68
CA LYS A 65 5.26 -26.26 -13.99
C LYS A 65 4.24 -26.24 -12.87
N GLY A 66 2.99 -26.16 -13.24
CA GLY A 66 1.88 -26.31 -12.30
C GLY A 66 1.91 -27.68 -11.60
N PRO A 67 1.49 -27.78 -10.34
CA PRO A 67 0.97 -26.70 -9.49
C PRO A 67 2.06 -25.85 -8.80
N ASN A 68 3.36 -26.12 -9.05
CA ASN A 68 4.49 -25.47 -8.38
C ASN A 68 4.87 -24.13 -9.06
N SER A 69 3.90 -23.25 -9.17
CA SER A 69 4.03 -21.89 -9.71
C SER A 69 3.24 -20.91 -8.86
N TYR A 70 3.42 -19.61 -9.09
CA TYR A 70 2.68 -18.56 -8.39
C TYR A 70 1.16 -18.68 -8.61
N THR A 71 0.74 -18.90 -9.85
CA THR A 71 -0.67 -19.02 -10.22
C THR A 71 -1.25 -20.42 -10.06
N GLY A 72 -0.41 -21.44 -9.78
CA GLY A 72 -0.79 -22.85 -9.84
C GLY A 72 -0.88 -23.44 -11.26
N GLU A 73 -0.73 -22.60 -12.30
CA GLU A 73 -0.69 -22.99 -13.72
C GLU A 73 0.74 -23.15 -14.21
N ASP A 74 0.94 -23.74 -15.40
CA ASP A 74 2.22 -23.59 -16.10
C ASP A 74 2.51 -22.11 -16.33
N SER A 75 3.74 -21.70 -16.06
CA SER A 75 4.14 -20.30 -16.19
C SER A 75 5.62 -20.17 -16.51
N PHE A 76 6.02 -19.02 -17.03
CA PHE A 76 7.43 -18.66 -17.18
C PHE A 76 7.65 -17.15 -17.03
N GLU A 77 8.88 -16.81 -16.69
CA GLU A 77 9.34 -15.43 -16.60
C GLU A 77 10.51 -15.20 -17.56
N VAL A 78 10.51 -14.02 -18.20
CA VAL A 78 11.57 -13.60 -19.13
C VAL A 78 12.22 -12.34 -18.56
N TYR A 79 13.53 -12.41 -18.37
CA TYR A 79 14.36 -11.32 -17.85
C TYR A 79 15.14 -10.72 -19.04
N ALA A 80 14.51 -9.76 -19.72
CA ALA A 80 15.02 -9.14 -20.93
C ALA A 80 15.73 -7.81 -20.65
N HIS A 81 16.44 -7.25 -21.64
CA HIS A 81 17.01 -5.91 -21.52
C HIS A 81 15.91 -4.84 -21.48
N GLY A 82 16.04 -3.89 -20.55
CA GLY A 82 15.03 -2.90 -20.21
C GLY A 82 14.98 -1.69 -21.14
N SER A 83 15.00 -1.89 -22.47
CA SER A 83 14.72 -0.82 -23.43
C SER A 83 13.26 -0.84 -23.88
N LEU A 84 12.64 0.32 -24.11
CA LEU A 84 11.27 0.41 -24.59
C LEU A 84 11.05 -0.34 -25.91
N ALA A 85 12.06 -0.38 -26.79
CA ALA A 85 12.01 -1.11 -28.05
C ALA A 85 11.98 -2.63 -27.84
N VAL A 86 12.79 -3.15 -26.89
CA VAL A 86 12.80 -4.58 -26.52
C VAL A 86 11.47 -4.95 -25.86
N MET A 87 10.96 -4.13 -24.95
CA MET A 87 9.64 -4.34 -24.32
C MET A 87 8.53 -4.45 -25.36
N SER A 88 8.46 -3.49 -26.30
CA SER A 88 7.49 -3.51 -27.41
C SER A 88 7.64 -4.76 -28.30
N SER A 89 8.88 -5.18 -28.56
CA SER A 89 9.15 -6.38 -29.36
C SER A 89 8.66 -7.66 -28.67
N PHE A 90 8.82 -7.79 -27.33
CA PHE A 90 8.30 -8.93 -26.57
C PHE A 90 6.77 -8.94 -26.52
N VAL A 91 6.13 -7.77 -26.36
CA VAL A 91 4.66 -7.67 -26.44
C VAL A 91 4.15 -8.20 -27.78
N GLY A 92 4.75 -7.76 -28.89
CA GLY A 92 4.42 -8.26 -30.22
C GLY A 92 4.69 -9.75 -30.38
N LEU A 93 5.79 -10.26 -29.82
CA LEU A 93 6.19 -11.65 -29.85
C LEU A 93 5.19 -12.55 -29.11
N PHE A 94 4.76 -12.17 -27.91
CA PHE A 94 3.77 -12.95 -27.15
C PHE A 94 2.40 -12.95 -27.82
N LYS A 95 1.95 -11.81 -28.36
CA LYS A 95 0.71 -11.73 -29.15
C LYS A 95 0.76 -12.62 -30.41
N SER A 96 1.93 -12.73 -31.06
CA SER A 96 2.11 -13.55 -32.27
C SER A 96 1.93 -15.07 -32.01
N VAL A 97 2.13 -15.53 -30.79
CA VAL A 97 1.92 -16.93 -30.39
C VAL A 97 0.57 -17.17 -29.70
N GLY A 98 -0.30 -16.14 -29.67
CA GLY A 98 -1.67 -16.25 -29.21
C GLY A 98 -1.84 -16.00 -27.72
N PHE A 99 -0.93 -15.27 -27.07
CA PHE A 99 -1.11 -14.87 -25.67
C PHE A 99 -1.81 -13.52 -25.58
N ASP A 100 -2.72 -13.39 -24.61
CA ASP A 100 -3.40 -12.14 -24.32
C ASP A 100 -2.65 -11.32 -23.27
N GLU A 101 -2.80 -10.00 -23.32
CA GLU A 101 -2.25 -9.11 -22.32
C GLU A 101 -3.11 -9.17 -21.05
N ALA A 102 -2.48 -9.43 -19.90
CA ALA A 102 -3.17 -9.57 -18.63
C ALA A 102 -3.70 -8.24 -18.13
N ALA A 103 -4.88 -8.24 -17.55
CA ALA A 103 -5.39 -7.11 -16.77
C ALA A 103 -4.63 -6.96 -15.44
N GLY A 104 -4.71 -5.79 -14.83
CA GLY A 104 -4.13 -5.55 -13.49
C GLY A 104 -4.66 -6.56 -12.48
N GLY A 105 -3.76 -7.24 -11.76
CA GLY A 105 -4.11 -8.25 -10.76
C GLY A 105 -4.47 -9.64 -11.28
N GLU A 106 -4.44 -9.89 -12.61
CA GLU A 106 -4.87 -11.17 -13.18
C GLU A 106 -4.10 -12.39 -12.64
N PHE A 107 -2.78 -12.27 -12.45
CA PHE A 107 -1.97 -13.38 -11.90
C PHE A 107 -2.35 -13.70 -10.45
N THR A 108 -2.59 -12.70 -9.63
CA THR A 108 -3.03 -12.86 -8.24
C THR A 108 -4.45 -13.44 -8.16
N LYS A 109 -5.34 -12.99 -9.05
CA LYS A 109 -6.68 -13.57 -9.19
C LYS A 109 -6.62 -15.07 -9.54
N ARG A 110 -5.75 -15.46 -10.47
CA ARG A 110 -5.55 -16.87 -10.83
C ARG A 110 -4.97 -17.66 -9.65
N ALA A 111 -4.00 -17.11 -8.94
CA ALA A 111 -3.46 -17.72 -7.73
C ALA A 111 -4.55 -17.97 -6.68
N PHE A 112 -5.43 -17.00 -6.44
CA PHE A 112 -6.59 -17.16 -5.55
C PHE A 112 -7.57 -18.23 -6.05
N LEU A 113 -7.97 -18.21 -7.33
CA LEU A 113 -8.88 -19.18 -7.92
C LEU A 113 -8.32 -20.62 -7.91
N ASN A 114 -7.01 -20.77 -7.96
CA ASN A 114 -6.31 -22.06 -7.90
C ASN A 114 -5.88 -22.43 -6.48
N ASN A 115 -6.43 -21.78 -5.45
CA ASN A 115 -6.15 -22.04 -4.02
C ASN A 115 -4.65 -21.95 -3.66
N LYS A 116 -3.88 -21.09 -4.36
CA LYS A 116 -2.46 -20.82 -4.04
C LYS A 116 -2.30 -19.76 -2.97
N MET A 117 -3.32 -18.94 -2.75
CA MET A 117 -3.40 -17.94 -1.70
C MET A 117 -4.85 -17.68 -1.31
N SER A 118 -5.06 -17.22 -0.08
CA SER A 118 -6.35 -16.76 0.42
C SER A 118 -6.70 -15.36 -0.12
N LEU A 119 -7.96 -14.96 0.01
CA LEU A 119 -8.38 -13.59 -0.33
C LEU A 119 -7.65 -12.55 0.51
N ASN A 120 -7.43 -12.84 1.81
CA ASN A 120 -6.71 -11.94 2.71
C ASN A 120 -5.25 -11.71 2.26
N GLU A 121 -4.57 -12.77 1.82
CA GLU A 121 -3.21 -12.70 1.28
C GLU A 121 -3.17 -11.95 -0.05
N ALA A 122 -4.15 -12.18 -0.94
CA ALA A 122 -4.24 -11.47 -2.22
C ALA A 122 -4.45 -9.96 -2.02
N GLU A 123 -5.28 -9.56 -1.05
CA GLU A 123 -5.48 -8.17 -0.68
C GLU A 123 -4.26 -7.56 0.01
N ALA A 124 -3.63 -8.31 0.91
CA ALA A 124 -2.43 -7.88 1.63
C ALA A 124 -1.22 -7.70 0.69
N LEU A 125 -1.15 -8.47 -0.41
CA LEU A 125 -0.12 -8.31 -1.44
C LEU A 125 -0.16 -6.91 -2.08
N VAL A 126 -1.36 -6.43 -2.41
CA VAL A 126 -1.51 -5.07 -2.96
C VAL A 126 -1.07 -4.04 -1.92
N ASP A 127 -1.49 -4.23 -0.66
CA ASP A 127 -1.15 -3.32 0.43
C ASP A 127 0.37 -3.31 0.72
N PHE A 128 1.03 -4.48 0.56
CA PHE A 128 2.47 -4.63 0.72
C PHE A 128 3.26 -3.93 -0.40
N ILE A 129 2.79 -4.05 -1.66
CA ILE A 129 3.43 -3.38 -2.81
C ILE A 129 3.23 -1.86 -2.74
N ASP A 130 2.06 -1.40 -2.31
CA ASP A 130 1.71 0.01 -2.18
C ASP A 130 2.28 0.66 -0.92
N ALA A 131 2.88 -0.12 -0.01
CA ALA A 131 3.43 0.39 1.24
C ALA A 131 4.54 1.42 0.97
N THR A 132 4.41 2.58 1.59
CA THR A 132 5.32 3.71 1.42
C THR A 132 6.27 3.90 2.61
N ASP A 133 6.07 3.15 3.69
CA ASP A 133 6.96 3.13 4.85
C ASP A 133 7.21 1.69 5.35
N ASN A 134 8.26 1.53 6.16
CA ASN A 134 8.64 0.22 6.68
C ASN A 134 7.56 -0.39 7.57
N LYS A 135 6.83 0.43 8.33
CA LYS A 135 5.77 -0.08 9.21
C LYS A 135 4.57 -0.56 8.41
N GLY A 136 4.18 0.16 7.36
CA GLY A 136 3.15 -0.29 6.42
C GLY A 136 3.51 -1.61 5.75
N ALA A 137 4.77 -1.76 5.32
CA ALA A 137 5.28 -3.02 4.77
C ALA A 137 5.29 -4.15 5.81
N GLU A 138 5.71 -3.89 7.05
CA GLU A 138 5.68 -4.87 8.15
C GLU A 138 4.25 -5.36 8.43
N LEU A 139 3.30 -4.45 8.56
CA LEU A 139 1.91 -4.75 8.91
C LEU A 139 1.18 -5.50 7.78
N SER A 140 1.35 -5.07 6.53
CA SER A 140 0.80 -5.78 5.37
C SER A 140 1.50 -7.11 5.12
N GLY A 141 2.82 -7.17 5.34
CA GLY A 141 3.60 -8.41 5.33
C GLY A 141 3.13 -9.43 6.35
N GLY A 142 2.81 -9.00 7.58
CA GLY A 142 2.22 -9.85 8.60
C GLY A 142 0.92 -10.54 8.14
N SER A 143 0.10 -9.83 7.36
CA SER A 143 -1.12 -10.39 6.76
C SER A 143 -0.81 -11.25 5.52
N LEU A 144 0.09 -10.81 4.65
CA LEU A 144 0.49 -11.50 3.41
C LEU A 144 1.14 -12.87 3.67
N PHE A 145 2.00 -12.95 4.69
CA PHE A 145 2.73 -14.17 5.02
C PHE A 145 1.95 -15.11 5.97
N GLY A 146 0.61 -15.00 6.01
CA GLY A 146 -0.28 -15.94 6.67
C GLY A 146 -0.55 -15.68 8.15
N GLY A 147 0.06 -14.65 8.76
CA GLY A 147 -0.12 -14.36 10.18
C GLY A 147 -1.58 -14.00 10.53
N LEU A 148 -2.25 -13.21 9.71
CA LEU A 148 -3.68 -12.90 9.91
C LEU A 148 -4.53 -14.15 9.72
N SER A 149 -4.32 -14.92 8.66
CA SER A 149 -5.09 -16.12 8.34
C SER A 149 -4.94 -17.21 9.42
N SER A 150 -3.74 -17.41 9.97
CA SER A 150 -3.51 -18.38 11.03
C SER A 150 -4.22 -18.01 12.34
N ASN A 151 -4.28 -16.73 12.71
CA ASN A 151 -5.04 -16.28 13.88
C ASN A 151 -6.54 -16.48 13.67
N ILE A 152 -7.07 -16.17 12.48
CA ILE A 152 -8.49 -16.40 12.15
C ILE A 152 -8.83 -17.88 12.25
N SER A 153 -7.99 -18.77 11.69
CA SER A 153 -8.17 -20.22 11.78
C SER A 153 -8.20 -20.70 13.24
N SER A 154 -7.24 -20.23 14.05
CA SER A 154 -7.22 -20.58 15.49
C SER A 154 -8.49 -20.18 16.21
N PHE A 155 -9.05 -19.00 15.92
CA PHE A 155 -10.32 -18.57 16.50
C PHE A 155 -11.50 -19.42 16.01
N ALA A 156 -11.53 -19.79 14.71
CA ALA A 156 -12.57 -20.66 14.17
C ALA A 156 -12.53 -22.04 14.84
N ASP A 157 -11.35 -22.64 14.98
CA ASP A 157 -11.17 -23.94 15.65
C ASP A 157 -11.65 -23.90 17.11
N GLU A 158 -11.40 -22.81 17.84
CA GLU A 158 -11.87 -22.65 19.22
C GLU A 158 -13.38 -22.49 19.31
N ILE A 159 -13.99 -21.73 18.39
CA ILE A 159 -15.45 -21.60 18.30
C ILE A 159 -16.07 -22.98 18.02
N ASP A 160 -15.52 -23.72 17.05
CA ASP A 160 -16.00 -25.06 16.70
C ASP A 160 -15.88 -26.05 17.87
N GLN A 161 -14.80 -26.00 18.66
CA GLN A 161 -14.67 -26.81 19.87
C GLN A 161 -15.76 -26.50 20.91
N ILE A 162 -16.08 -25.21 21.10
CA ILE A 162 -17.17 -24.81 22.03
C ILE A 162 -18.51 -25.29 21.48
N ARG A 163 -18.76 -25.13 20.19
CA ARG A 163 -19.99 -25.57 19.52
C ARG A 163 -20.19 -27.08 19.65
N VAL A 164 -19.18 -27.89 19.40
CA VAL A 164 -19.24 -29.37 19.55
C VAL A 164 -19.63 -29.77 20.98
N ARG A 165 -19.11 -29.06 22.00
CA ARG A 165 -19.48 -29.35 23.39
C ARG A 165 -20.95 -29.01 23.69
N ILE A 166 -21.47 -27.90 23.11
CA ILE A 166 -22.88 -27.53 23.26
C ILE A 166 -23.79 -28.54 22.53
N GLU A 167 -23.43 -28.93 21.29
CA GLU A 167 -24.16 -29.93 20.50
C GLU A 167 -24.18 -31.28 21.22
N ALA A 168 -23.06 -31.72 21.81
CA ALA A 168 -23.00 -32.95 22.59
C ALA A 168 -23.94 -32.93 23.81
N GLU A 169 -24.07 -31.79 24.50
CA GLU A 169 -25.02 -31.64 25.62
C GLU A 169 -26.48 -31.71 25.16
N ILE A 170 -26.79 -31.15 23.97
CA ILE A 170 -28.12 -31.22 23.36
C ILE A 170 -28.47 -32.69 23.03
N ASP A 171 -27.56 -33.40 22.36
CA ASP A 171 -27.80 -34.73 21.83
C ASP A 171 -27.87 -35.81 22.93
N PHE A 172 -27.09 -35.66 24.01
CA PHE A 172 -26.90 -36.67 25.04
C PHE A 172 -27.43 -36.26 26.44
N SER A 173 -28.23 -35.20 26.51
CA SER A 173 -28.80 -34.68 27.77
C SER A 173 -29.58 -35.72 28.56
N ASP A 174 -30.20 -36.67 27.88
CA ASP A 174 -31.01 -37.72 28.49
C ASP A 174 -30.20 -38.91 29.08
N GLU A 175 -28.88 -38.98 28.79
CA GLU A 175 -28.01 -40.07 29.26
C GLU A 175 -27.36 -39.81 30.63
N GLY A 176 -27.62 -38.66 31.22
CA GLY A 176 -27.11 -38.29 32.55
C GLY A 176 -25.60 -37.95 32.58
N ASN A 177 -25.00 -37.79 31.43
CA ASN A 177 -23.63 -37.30 31.29
C ASN A 177 -23.67 -35.78 31.13
N GLU A 178 -23.15 -35.04 32.09
CA GLU A 178 -22.99 -33.60 31.99
C GLU A 178 -21.73 -33.29 31.12
N TYR A 179 -21.94 -32.95 29.85
CA TYR A 179 -20.87 -32.44 28.96
C TYR A 179 -20.61 -30.96 29.18
N MET A 180 -21.56 -30.25 29.81
CA MET A 180 -21.39 -28.89 30.30
C MET A 180 -20.72 -28.91 31.66
N ASP A 181 -19.40 -28.94 31.71
CA ASP A 181 -18.72 -28.46 32.92
C ASP A 181 -18.92 -26.93 32.99
N GLY A 182 -18.98 -26.35 34.19
CA GLY A 182 -19.25 -24.92 34.42
C GLY A 182 -18.24 -23.96 33.71
N GLY A 183 -17.33 -24.49 32.90
CA GLY A 183 -16.29 -23.76 32.18
C GLY A 183 -16.70 -23.10 30.87
N LEU A 184 -17.84 -23.51 30.25
CA LEU A 184 -18.24 -22.96 28.92
C LEU A 184 -18.44 -21.43 28.91
N VAL A 185 -19.04 -20.90 29.99
CA VAL A 185 -19.23 -19.46 30.15
C VAL A 185 -17.91 -18.72 30.26
N ASP A 186 -16.94 -19.34 30.94
CA ASP A 186 -15.60 -18.77 31.09
C ASP A 186 -14.79 -18.90 29.80
N ASP A 187 -14.91 -20.02 29.07
CA ASP A 187 -14.28 -20.23 27.76
C ASP A 187 -14.75 -19.19 26.75
N LEU A 188 -16.08 -18.96 26.65
CA LEU A 188 -16.62 -17.87 25.81
C LEU A 188 -16.11 -16.49 26.25
N GLY A 189 -16.01 -16.26 27.58
CA GLY A 189 -15.44 -15.02 28.10
C GLY A 189 -13.98 -14.81 27.71
N ASN A 190 -13.19 -15.86 27.83
CA ASN A 190 -11.78 -15.88 27.47
C ASN A 190 -11.58 -15.64 25.95
N LEU A 191 -12.42 -16.31 25.14
CA LEU A 191 -12.39 -16.14 23.69
C LEU A 191 -12.73 -14.70 23.28
N VAL A 192 -13.77 -14.08 23.84
CA VAL A 192 -14.10 -12.66 23.62
C VAL A 192 -12.94 -11.75 24.01
N ASN A 193 -12.29 -11.99 25.14
CA ASN A 193 -11.13 -11.20 25.57
C ASN A 193 -9.95 -11.34 24.59
N ARG A 194 -9.72 -12.54 24.05
CA ARG A 194 -8.67 -12.78 23.03
C ARG A 194 -9.00 -12.08 21.72
N PHE A 195 -10.25 -12.11 21.26
CA PHE A 195 -10.67 -11.34 20.06
C PHE A 195 -10.44 -9.85 20.25
N ASN A 196 -10.83 -9.28 21.40
CA ASN A 196 -10.60 -7.87 21.68
C ASN A 196 -9.10 -7.52 21.74
N SER A 197 -8.29 -8.38 22.37
CA SER A 197 -6.83 -8.21 22.40
C SER A 197 -6.22 -8.29 21.01
N PHE A 198 -6.66 -9.23 20.17
CA PHE A 198 -6.23 -9.34 18.79
C PHE A 198 -6.59 -8.08 17.98
N LEU A 199 -7.84 -7.61 18.08
CA LEU A 199 -8.29 -6.39 17.39
C LEU A 199 -7.55 -5.15 17.84
N SER A 200 -7.17 -5.05 19.11
CA SER A 200 -6.34 -3.92 19.59
C SER A 200 -4.95 -3.89 18.96
N GLY A 201 -4.44 -5.04 18.53
CA GLY A 201 -3.20 -5.17 17.75
C GLY A 201 -3.39 -5.03 16.24
N CYS A 202 -4.60 -4.75 15.76
CA CYS A 202 -4.89 -4.53 14.35
C CYS A 202 -5.10 -3.04 14.07
N VAL A 203 -4.71 -2.61 12.88
CA VAL A 203 -4.94 -1.25 12.40
C VAL A 203 -5.69 -1.27 11.07
N ASN A 204 -6.60 -0.33 10.88
CA ASN A 204 -7.33 -0.21 9.63
C ASN A 204 -6.44 0.35 8.52
N LYS A 205 -6.50 -0.25 7.33
CA LYS A 205 -5.78 0.21 6.13
C LYS A 205 -5.98 1.71 5.88
N ASN A 206 -7.20 2.23 6.03
CA ASN A 206 -7.51 3.62 5.76
C ASN A 206 -6.73 4.60 6.65
N MET A 207 -6.24 4.15 7.80
CA MET A 207 -5.36 4.96 8.67
C MET A 207 -3.90 4.99 8.18
N PHE A 208 -3.49 4.02 7.33
CA PHE A 208 -2.13 3.90 6.80
C PHE A 208 -1.99 4.34 5.34
N SER A 209 -3.07 4.28 4.56
CA SER A 209 -3.05 4.54 3.11
C SER A 209 -3.04 6.00 2.73
N GLN A 210 -3.09 6.93 3.69
CA GLN A 210 -3.00 8.34 3.38
C GLN A 210 -1.56 8.67 3.00
N LYS A 211 -1.30 8.88 1.70
CA LYS A 211 -0.08 9.55 1.27
C LYS A 211 -0.05 10.90 1.98
N ASN A 212 0.97 11.12 2.78
CA ASN A 212 1.16 12.37 3.50
C ASN A 212 1.37 13.50 2.49
N ASN A 213 0.35 14.32 2.27
CA ASN A 213 0.38 15.42 1.31
C ASN A 213 0.90 16.68 2.00
N VAL A 214 2.02 17.18 1.51
CA VAL A 214 2.64 18.46 1.97
C VAL A 214 2.36 19.53 0.93
N LEU A 215 1.66 20.57 1.31
CA LEU A 215 1.40 21.73 0.46
C LEU A 215 2.33 22.87 0.82
N LEU A 216 3.10 23.39 -0.15
CA LEU A 216 3.90 24.57 0.01
C LEU A 216 3.07 25.82 -0.27
N VAL A 217 3.02 26.73 0.69
CA VAL A 217 2.36 28.04 0.56
C VAL A 217 3.31 29.17 0.97
N GLY A 218 3.00 30.41 0.62
CA GLY A 218 3.77 31.56 1.03
C GLY A 218 3.77 32.68 -0.02
N PRO A 219 4.31 33.86 0.31
CA PRO A 219 4.30 35.02 -0.58
C PRO A 219 5.11 34.80 -1.86
N VAL A 220 4.85 35.64 -2.85
CA VAL A 220 5.64 35.67 -4.11
C VAL A 220 7.12 35.91 -3.78
N ASN A 221 8.01 35.21 -4.48
CA ASN A 221 9.47 35.30 -4.30
C ASN A 221 10.03 34.81 -2.94
N SER A 222 9.24 34.18 -2.09
CA SER A 222 9.76 33.55 -0.84
C SER A 222 10.67 32.34 -1.10
N GLY A 223 10.68 31.83 -2.33
CA GLY A 223 11.53 30.71 -2.75
C GLY A 223 10.87 29.33 -2.59
N LYS A 224 9.54 29.23 -2.66
CA LYS A 224 8.78 27.95 -2.62
C LYS A 224 9.33 26.93 -3.60
N SER A 225 9.41 27.28 -4.89
CA SER A 225 9.92 26.38 -5.93
C SER A 225 11.39 26.02 -5.73
N SER A 226 12.20 26.91 -5.12
CA SER A 226 13.59 26.59 -4.79
C SER A 226 13.67 25.59 -3.64
N VAL A 227 12.82 25.73 -2.61
CA VAL A 227 12.71 24.76 -1.50
C VAL A 227 12.18 23.43 -2.04
N PHE A 228 11.15 23.45 -2.87
CA PHE A 228 10.60 22.27 -3.55
C PHE A 228 11.68 21.50 -4.33
N ASN A 229 12.36 22.19 -5.25
CA ASN A 229 13.42 21.58 -6.07
C ASN A 229 14.59 21.07 -5.22
N ARG A 230 14.92 21.75 -4.13
CA ARG A 230 15.99 21.33 -3.24
C ARG A 230 15.61 20.09 -2.43
N LEU A 231 14.38 19.99 -1.95
CA LEU A 231 13.86 18.78 -1.30
C LEU A 231 13.93 17.57 -2.24
N LEU A 232 13.55 17.75 -3.50
CA LEU A 232 13.59 16.70 -4.52
C LEU A 232 15.02 16.35 -4.97
N GLY A 233 15.96 17.28 -4.93
CA GLY A 233 17.34 17.10 -5.40
C GLY A 233 18.24 16.34 -4.42
N PHE A 234 17.85 16.13 -3.18
CA PHE A 234 18.64 15.39 -2.19
C PHE A 234 18.49 13.88 -2.25
N GLU A 235 17.39 13.37 -2.80
CA GLU A 235 17.15 11.94 -2.93
C GLU A 235 16.45 11.63 -4.26
N ARG A 236 16.53 10.37 -4.74
CA ARG A 236 15.96 9.92 -6.00
C ARG A 236 14.45 10.20 -6.05
N ALA A 237 14.07 11.38 -6.55
CA ALA A 237 12.68 11.65 -6.89
C ALA A 237 12.28 10.73 -8.05
N ILE A 238 11.39 9.78 -7.78
CA ILE A 238 10.70 9.08 -8.86
C ILE A 238 9.59 10.03 -9.30
N VAL A 239 9.85 10.78 -10.37
CA VAL A 239 8.80 11.56 -11.02
C VAL A 239 7.85 10.57 -11.68
N SER A 240 6.74 10.25 -11.04
CA SER A 240 5.67 9.49 -11.66
C SER A 240 4.88 10.43 -12.58
N ASN A 241 5.33 10.59 -13.82
CA ASN A 241 4.48 11.11 -14.88
C ASN A 241 3.49 9.99 -15.25
N THR A 242 2.35 9.94 -14.60
CA THR A 242 1.19 9.19 -15.10
C THR A 242 0.65 9.97 -16.30
N PRO A 243 0.74 9.45 -17.56
CA PRO A 243 0.21 10.13 -18.72
C PRO A 243 -1.34 10.08 -18.64
N GLY A 244 -1.98 11.24 -18.54
CA GLY A 244 -3.44 11.30 -18.66
C GLY A 244 -4.14 12.49 -18.04
N THR A 245 -3.48 13.36 -17.28
CA THR A 245 -4.12 14.49 -16.61
C THR A 245 -3.42 15.81 -16.95
N THR A 246 -3.76 16.38 -18.10
CA THR A 246 -3.14 17.61 -18.65
C THR A 246 -3.65 18.91 -18.01
N ARG A 247 -3.92 18.92 -16.69
CA ARG A 247 -4.28 20.14 -15.93
C ARG A 247 -3.82 20.12 -14.48
N ASP A 248 -2.92 19.22 -14.10
CA ASP A 248 -2.69 18.91 -12.70
C ASP A 248 -1.38 19.54 -12.17
N ILE A 249 -1.51 19.98 -10.94
CA ILE A 249 -0.55 20.46 -9.97
C ILE A 249 0.73 19.62 -10.07
N ILE A 250 1.89 20.27 -10.12
CA ILE A 250 3.18 19.58 -10.06
C ILE A 250 3.30 18.98 -8.65
N SER A 251 2.96 17.70 -8.54
CA SER A 251 3.20 16.91 -7.34
C SER A 251 4.40 15.99 -7.58
N SER A 252 5.29 15.90 -6.63
CA SER A 252 6.43 14.98 -6.69
C SER A 252 6.55 14.22 -5.37
N GLU A 253 6.95 12.96 -5.46
CA GLU A 253 7.13 12.12 -4.29
C GLU A 253 8.57 12.27 -3.76
N LEU A 254 8.69 12.54 -2.47
CA LEU A 254 9.95 12.61 -1.73
C LEU A 254 10.07 11.38 -0.84
N PHE A 255 11.18 10.66 -0.97
CA PHE A 255 11.52 9.53 -0.09
C PHE A 255 12.52 10.03 0.97
N TYR A 256 12.19 9.86 2.24
CA TYR A 256 13.10 10.19 3.34
C TYR A 256 12.88 9.26 4.54
N GLU A 257 13.94 8.64 5.05
CA GLU A 257 13.91 7.74 6.22
C GLU A 257 12.75 6.73 6.19
N SER A 258 12.59 6.01 5.08
CA SER A 258 11.53 5.00 4.89
C SER A 258 10.09 5.55 4.84
N SER A 259 9.91 6.85 4.65
CA SER A 259 8.60 7.49 4.46
C SER A 259 8.51 8.19 3.11
N VAL A 260 7.32 8.19 2.52
CA VAL A 260 7.05 8.88 1.25
C VAL A 260 6.07 10.02 1.51
N PHE A 261 6.42 11.20 1.02
CA PHE A 261 5.58 12.39 1.06
C PHE A 261 5.28 12.84 -0.35
N SER A 262 4.03 13.20 -0.61
CA SER A 262 3.67 13.93 -1.82
C SER A 262 3.82 15.42 -1.55
N ILE A 263 4.75 16.09 -2.23
CA ILE A 263 4.95 17.53 -2.09
C ILE A 263 4.32 18.24 -3.28
N GLN A 264 3.51 19.26 -2.99
CA GLN A 264 2.83 20.07 -4.00
C GLN A 264 3.29 21.53 -3.89
N ASP A 265 3.70 22.13 -5.03
CA ASP A 265 4.01 23.56 -5.10
C ASP A 265 2.78 24.34 -5.60
N SER A 266 2.25 25.22 -4.77
CA SER A 266 1.16 26.13 -5.12
C SER A 266 1.52 27.14 -6.21
N ALA A 267 2.81 27.37 -6.49
CA ALA A 267 3.29 28.33 -7.50
C ALA A 267 3.28 27.75 -8.92
N GLY A 268 3.09 26.45 -9.11
CA GLY A 268 3.02 25.80 -10.45
C GLY A 268 1.77 26.12 -11.24
N ILE A 269 0.79 26.78 -10.66
CA ILE A 269 -0.41 27.28 -11.35
C ILE A 269 -0.05 28.58 -12.04
N ARG A 270 0.31 28.50 -13.33
CA ARG A 270 0.56 29.67 -14.17
C ARG A 270 -0.69 30.56 -14.18
N GLU A 271 -0.50 31.83 -13.83
CA GLU A 271 -1.45 32.93 -14.08
C GLU A 271 -1.84 32.89 -15.55
N THR A 272 -3.07 32.50 -15.85
CA THR A 272 -3.74 32.88 -17.08
C THR A 272 -4.51 34.14 -16.79
N ASP A 273 -4.12 35.18 -17.49
CA ASP A 273 -4.64 36.54 -17.57
C ASP A 273 -6.00 36.87 -16.91
N ASN A 274 -5.95 37.91 -16.09
CA ASN A 274 -7.03 38.83 -15.75
C ASN A 274 -8.19 38.34 -14.85
N LYS A 275 -8.19 38.84 -13.60
CA LYS A 275 -9.23 38.80 -12.55
C LYS A 275 -9.07 37.67 -11.54
N ILE A 276 -8.04 37.72 -10.69
CA ILE A 276 -7.92 36.59 -9.77
C ILE A 276 -7.13 36.96 -8.49
N GLU A 277 -7.55 38.00 -7.78
CA GLU A 277 -7.28 38.02 -6.36
C GLU A 277 -8.26 37.11 -5.57
N GLY A 278 -9.48 36.93 -6.05
CA GLY A 278 -10.50 36.08 -5.42
C GLY A 278 -10.39 34.58 -5.78
N ALA A 279 -10.13 34.22 -7.03
CA ALA A 279 -10.11 32.83 -7.47
C ALA A 279 -8.81 32.08 -7.12
N GLY A 280 -7.68 32.79 -6.99
CA GLY A 280 -6.43 32.21 -6.48
C GLY A 280 -6.51 31.79 -5.02
N ILE A 281 -7.29 32.51 -4.21
CA ILE A 281 -7.56 32.17 -2.81
C ILE A 281 -8.48 30.96 -2.70
N ASP A 282 -9.49 30.81 -3.55
CA ASP A 282 -10.43 29.70 -3.50
C ASP A 282 -9.79 28.35 -3.95
N LEU A 283 -8.94 28.37 -4.96
CA LEU A 283 -8.15 27.19 -5.36
C LEU A 283 -7.17 26.76 -4.25
N SER A 284 -6.53 27.71 -3.59
CA SER A 284 -5.65 27.45 -2.45
C SER A 284 -6.41 26.89 -1.25
N LEU A 285 -7.64 27.29 -1.00
CA LEU A 285 -8.46 26.78 0.12
C LEU A 285 -8.89 25.33 -0.08
N SER A 286 -9.21 24.92 -1.30
CA SER A 286 -9.52 23.49 -1.60
C SER A 286 -8.27 22.61 -1.42
N GLN A 287 -7.10 23.08 -1.82
CA GLN A 287 -5.82 22.39 -1.64
C GLN A 287 -5.38 22.30 -0.18
N ILE A 288 -5.57 23.36 0.59
CA ILE A 288 -5.31 23.38 2.05
C ILE A 288 -6.15 22.30 2.74
N LYS A 289 -7.41 22.12 2.34
CA LYS A 289 -8.30 21.09 2.90
C LYS A 289 -7.89 19.66 2.55
N SER A 290 -7.22 19.45 1.43
CA SER A 290 -6.73 18.14 0.98
C SER A 290 -5.32 17.83 1.44
N ALA A 291 -4.60 18.80 2.02
CA ALA A 291 -3.26 18.63 2.54
C ALA A 291 -3.29 18.13 3.99
N ASP A 292 -2.38 17.21 4.31
CA ASP A 292 -2.17 16.74 5.69
C ASP A 292 -1.23 17.67 6.47
N LEU A 293 -0.34 18.32 5.74
CA LEU A 293 0.60 19.32 6.26
C LEU A 293 0.70 20.52 5.31
N VAL A 294 0.54 21.72 5.83
CA VAL A 294 0.82 22.96 5.10
C VAL A 294 2.14 23.55 5.57
N MET A 295 3.05 23.77 4.64
CA MET A 295 4.37 24.35 4.89
C MET A 295 4.42 25.78 4.34
N GLY A 296 4.38 26.75 5.26
CA GLY A 296 4.49 28.18 4.94
C GLY A 296 5.96 28.59 4.74
N ILE A 297 6.33 28.99 3.51
CA ILE A 297 7.69 29.44 3.17
C ILE A 297 7.75 30.97 3.16
N PHE A 298 8.62 31.54 3.99
CA PHE A 298 8.80 32.96 4.13
C PHE A 298 10.30 33.32 4.00
N ASP A 299 10.62 34.47 3.44
CA ASP A 299 12.00 34.97 3.35
C ASP A 299 12.30 35.99 4.49
N LEU A 300 11.27 36.72 4.95
CA LEU A 300 11.35 37.67 6.03
C LEU A 300 10.26 37.44 7.08
N PHE A 301 10.51 37.86 8.29
CA PHE A 301 9.52 37.78 9.36
C PHE A 301 8.43 38.86 9.21
N ASP A 302 7.20 38.38 9.01
CA ASP A 302 5.97 39.16 9.07
C ASP A 302 4.93 38.44 9.94
N LYS A 303 4.78 38.93 11.18
CA LYS A 303 3.86 38.30 12.15
C LYS A 303 2.41 38.29 11.69
N LYS A 304 1.97 39.32 10.97
CA LYS A 304 0.59 39.41 10.46
C LYS A 304 0.35 38.40 9.33
N LEU A 305 1.32 38.29 8.44
CA LEU A 305 1.26 37.37 7.30
C LEU A 305 1.29 35.91 7.78
N ILE A 306 2.21 35.51 8.65
CA ILE A 306 2.30 34.17 9.22
C ILE A 306 1.00 33.79 9.96
N LYS A 307 0.44 34.74 10.74
CA LYS A 307 -0.81 34.56 11.45
C LYS A 307 -1.97 34.30 10.46
N ASN A 308 -2.05 35.07 9.36
CA ASN A 308 -3.07 34.90 8.36
C ASN A 308 -3.03 33.47 7.73
N PHE A 309 -1.84 32.97 7.37
CA PHE A 309 -1.69 31.61 6.88
C PHE A 309 -2.08 30.58 7.92
N LYS A 310 -1.67 30.76 9.17
CA LYS A 310 -2.04 29.87 10.28
C LYS A 310 -3.56 29.86 10.54
N ASP A 311 -4.22 31.00 10.39
CA ASP A 311 -5.68 31.11 10.54
C ASP A 311 -6.43 30.42 9.38
N LEU A 312 -5.88 30.42 8.16
CA LEU A 312 -6.42 29.71 7.01
C LEU A 312 -6.28 28.18 7.13
N THR A 313 -5.33 27.71 7.94
CA THR A 313 -4.99 26.29 8.11
C THR A 313 -5.48 25.70 9.45
N LYS A 314 -6.49 26.31 10.10
CA LYS A 314 -6.96 25.92 11.46
C LYS A 314 -7.23 24.43 11.66
N ASN A 315 -7.62 23.71 10.59
CA ASN A 315 -7.96 22.28 10.62
C ASN A 315 -6.86 21.37 10.04
N THR A 316 -5.69 21.95 9.68
CA THR A 316 -4.57 21.23 9.07
C THR A 316 -3.29 21.55 9.82
N SER A 317 -2.38 20.60 9.97
CA SER A 317 -1.07 20.87 10.56
C SER A 317 -0.32 21.94 9.76
N PHE A 318 0.26 22.94 10.44
CA PHE A 318 0.99 24.04 9.82
C PHE A 318 2.39 24.16 10.42
N ILE A 319 3.39 24.27 9.53
CA ILE A 319 4.76 24.62 9.90
C ILE A 319 5.19 25.88 9.15
N SER A 320 5.90 26.77 9.85
CA SER A 320 6.47 27.99 9.29
C SER A 320 7.97 27.82 9.05
N VAL A 321 8.42 28.08 7.83
CA VAL A 321 9.81 27.91 7.42
C VAL A 321 10.38 29.22 6.89
N GLN A 322 11.46 29.69 7.50
CA GLN A 322 12.25 30.77 6.96
C GLN A 322 13.21 30.26 5.90
N ASN A 323 13.13 30.78 4.68
CA ASN A 323 14.10 30.53 3.61
C ASN A 323 15.06 31.68 3.43
N LYS A 324 16.08 31.49 2.61
CA LYS A 324 17.14 32.48 2.28
C LYS A 324 17.97 32.91 3.50
N THR A 325 18.27 31.96 4.40
CA THR A 325 19.09 32.24 5.59
C THR A 325 20.58 32.46 5.26
N ASP A 326 20.97 32.27 3.99
CA ASP A 326 22.26 32.70 3.45
C ASP A 326 22.39 34.22 3.31
N VAL A 327 21.26 34.93 3.21
CA VAL A 327 21.19 36.41 3.09
C VAL A 327 20.57 37.01 4.31
N ASN A 328 19.57 36.41 4.91
CA ASN A 328 18.80 36.92 6.03
C ASN A 328 19.22 36.27 7.35
N LYS A 329 19.20 37.01 8.46
CA LYS A 329 19.47 36.46 9.79
C LYS A 329 18.46 35.39 10.16
N LYS A 330 18.92 34.26 10.69
CA LYS A 330 18.07 33.16 11.19
C LYS A 330 17.22 33.64 12.38
N ASN A 331 15.90 33.34 12.34
CA ASN A 331 14.93 33.74 13.36
C ASN A 331 14.15 32.53 13.91
N LEU A 332 14.85 31.62 14.56
CA LEU A 332 14.24 30.41 15.17
C LEU A 332 13.23 30.72 16.28
N GLU A 333 13.18 31.97 16.75
CA GLU A 333 12.18 32.43 17.74
C GLU A 333 10.77 32.52 17.12
N TYR A 334 10.69 32.75 15.80
CA TYR A 334 9.43 33.00 15.09
C TYR A 334 9.08 31.96 14.01
N PHE A 335 10.02 31.09 13.64
CA PHE A 335 9.87 30.07 12.65
C PHE A 335 10.18 28.70 13.24
N ASP A 336 9.40 27.70 12.84
CA ASP A 336 9.60 26.32 13.26
C ASP A 336 10.90 25.71 12.68
N CYS A 337 11.33 26.21 11.51
CA CYS A 337 12.58 25.82 10.87
C CYS A 337 13.16 26.96 10.01
N CYS A 338 14.50 27.01 9.89
CA CYS A 338 15.22 27.99 9.10
C CYS A 338 16.12 27.29 8.09
N VAL A 339 15.96 27.57 6.79
CA VAL A 339 16.67 26.91 5.69
C VAL A 339 17.27 27.90 4.70
N SER A 340 18.25 27.43 3.93
CA SER A 340 18.68 28.10 2.70
C SER A 340 18.57 27.13 1.53
N ALA A 341 17.63 27.36 0.63
CA ALA A 341 17.50 26.55 -0.59
C ALA A 341 18.74 26.67 -1.48
N LYS A 342 19.54 27.73 -1.36
CA LYS A 342 20.77 27.95 -2.10
C LYS A 342 21.93 27.10 -1.59
N THR A 343 22.19 27.09 -0.28
CA THR A 343 23.31 26.38 0.34
C THR A 343 22.96 24.94 0.73
N GLY A 344 21.70 24.68 1.07
CA GLY A 344 21.23 23.39 1.62
C GLY A 344 21.19 23.37 3.14
N ASP A 345 21.58 24.44 3.81
CA ASP A 345 21.56 24.50 5.28
C ASP A 345 20.15 24.35 5.83
N GLY A 346 19.99 23.59 6.92
CA GLY A 346 18.75 23.41 7.67
C GLY A 346 17.75 22.42 7.03
N PHE A 347 18.09 21.79 5.89
CA PHE A 347 17.16 20.87 5.23
C PHE A 347 16.98 19.54 5.95
N ASP A 348 18.00 19.05 6.66
CA ASP A 348 17.88 17.82 7.45
C ASP A 348 16.93 18.04 8.65
N ASP A 349 16.99 19.22 9.28
CA ASP A 349 16.06 19.59 10.35
C ASP A 349 14.64 19.79 9.82
N LEU A 350 14.50 20.37 8.62
CA LEU A 350 13.20 20.50 7.94
C LEU A 350 12.57 19.15 7.64
N LYS A 351 13.34 18.18 7.13
CA LYS A 351 12.86 16.81 6.85
C LYS A 351 12.40 16.12 8.14
N LYS A 352 13.19 16.20 9.23
CA LYS A 352 12.81 15.67 10.54
C LYS A 352 11.53 16.31 11.07
N LEU A 353 11.36 17.62 10.88
CA LEU A 353 10.17 18.36 11.29
C LEU A 353 8.94 17.89 10.50
N ILE A 354 9.06 17.69 9.20
CA ILE A 354 8.00 17.11 8.36
C ILE A 354 7.60 15.74 8.89
N LEU A 355 8.56 14.81 9.11
CA LEU A 355 8.31 13.48 9.66
C LEU A 355 7.57 13.53 11.01
N SER A 356 8.04 14.37 11.93
CA SER A 356 7.45 14.49 13.26
C SER A 356 6.03 15.07 13.22
N SER A 357 5.69 15.86 12.20
CA SER A 357 4.36 16.42 12.01
C SER A 357 3.31 15.37 11.65
N PHE A 358 3.71 14.30 10.97
CA PHE A 358 2.83 13.18 10.63
C PHE A 358 2.74 12.12 11.73
N ASN A 359 3.75 12.01 12.59
CA ASN A 359 3.77 11.02 13.67
C ASN A 359 2.99 11.44 14.92
N LYS A 360 2.30 12.59 14.90
CA LYS A 360 1.49 13.06 16.03
C LYS A 360 0.19 12.25 16.16
N GLY A 361 0.19 11.22 16.99
CA GLY A 361 -1.05 10.65 17.51
C GLY A 361 -1.22 9.13 17.39
N VAL A 362 -0.43 8.41 16.64
CA VAL A 362 -0.54 6.95 16.54
C VAL A 362 0.79 6.34 16.98
N LYS A 363 0.80 5.63 18.11
CA LYS A 363 1.90 4.74 18.47
C LYS A 363 1.86 3.57 17.47
N LYS A 364 2.49 3.77 16.30
CA LYS A 364 2.52 2.79 15.20
C LYS A 364 3.17 1.46 15.62
N ASP A 365 3.94 1.43 16.69
CA ASP A 365 4.72 0.27 17.11
C ASP A 365 3.89 -0.85 17.76
N ASP A 366 2.68 -0.55 18.25
CA ASP A 366 1.84 -1.52 18.94
C ASP A 366 1.02 -2.42 17.99
N TYR A 367 0.91 -2.07 16.70
CA TYR A 367 0.13 -2.84 15.73
C TYR A 367 0.95 -3.95 15.06
N LYS A 368 0.29 -5.11 14.86
CA LYS A 368 0.88 -6.32 14.26
C LYS A 368 0.31 -6.65 12.88
N PHE A 369 -0.95 -6.27 12.62
CA PHE A 369 -1.64 -6.60 11.38
C PHE A 369 -2.39 -5.40 10.83
N MET A 370 -2.44 -5.31 9.50
CA MET A 370 -3.32 -4.39 8.79
C MET A 370 -4.59 -5.12 8.40
N ILE A 371 -5.75 -4.53 8.74
CA ILE A 371 -7.07 -5.08 8.40
C ILE A 371 -7.90 -4.07 7.62
N ARG A 372 -8.93 -4.55 6.93
CA ARG A 372 -9.89 -3.74 6.19
C ARG A 372 -11.18 -3.54 6.98
N ASP A 373 -11.99 -2.54 6.62
CA ASP A 373 -13.27 -2.25 7.28
C ASP A 373 -14.19 -3.48 7.33
N ARG A 374 -14.22 -4.31 6.27
CA ARG A 374 -15.00 -5.54 6.25
C ARG A 374 -14.55 -6.53 7.33
N HIS A 375 -13.23 -6.68 7.54
CA HIS A 375 -12.69 -7.56 8.59
C HIS A 375 -13.09 -7.05 9.98
N ASN A 376 -12.92 -5.74 10.20
CA ASN A 376 -13.31 -5.13 11.48
C ASN A 376 -14.80 -5.36 11.77
N LYS A 377 -15.67 -5.15 10.76
CA LYS A 377 -17.11 -5.39 10.91
C LYS A 377 -17.41 -6.85 11.27
N LEU A 378 -16.83 -7.81 10.52
CA LEU A 378 -17.02 -9.24 10.79
C LEU A 378 -16.55 -9.63 12.19
N PHE A 379 -15.39 -9.16 12.64
CA PHE A 379 -14.91 -9.43 13.99
C PHE A 379 -15.85 -8.85 15.06
N GLN A 380 -16.40 -7.66 14.86
CA GLN A 380 -17.37 -7.07 15.79
C GLN A 380 -18.67 -7.89 15.82
N ASP A 381 -19.14 -8.40 14.68
CA ASP A 381 -20.30 -9.26 14.60
C ASP A 381 -20.04 -10.60 15.34
N VAL A 382 -18.87 -11.21 15.17
CA VAL A 382 -18.46 -12.42 15.92
C VAL A 382 -18.45 -12.15 17.43
N ILE A 383 -17.81 -11.08 17.88
CA ILE A 383 -17.78 -10.72 19.32
C ILE A 383 -19.18 -10.53 19.87
N LYS A 384 -20.07 -9.87 19.12
CA LYS A 384 -21.46 -9.68 19.51
C LYS A 384 -22.20 -11.01 19.67
N ASN A 385 -22.02 -11.94 18.73
CA ASN A 385 -22.65 -13.27 18.79
C ASN A 385 -22.11 -14.10 19.96
N LEU A 386 -20.79 -14.11 20.19
CA LEU A 386 -20.18 -14.78 21.34
C LEU A 386 -20.68 -14.22 22.69
N LEU A 387 -20.86 -12.90 22.79
CA LEU A 387 -21.45 -12.27 23.97
C LEU A 387 -22.93 -12.66 24.18
N SER A 388 -23.70 -12.80 23.08
CA SER A 388 -25.08 -13.24 23.09
C SER A 388 -25.17 -14.70 23.54
N ALA A 389 -24.33 -15.59 23.02
CA ALA A 389 -24.23 -16.99 23.44
C ALA A 389 -23.86 -17.10 24.93
N LYS A 390 -22.85 -16.34 25.36
CA LYS A 390 -22.46 -16.29 26.78
C LYS A 390 -23.59 -15.84 27.69
N LYS A 391 -24.40 -14.86 27.25
CA LYS A 391 -25.58 -14.40 28.02
C LYS A 391 -26.65 -15.47 28.02
N GLY A 392 -26.92 -16.13 26.89
CA GLY A 392 -27.88 -17.22 26.77
C GLY A 392 -27.58 -18.37 27.74
N LEU A 393 -26.32 -18.80 27.82
CA LEU A 393 -25.90 -19.83 28.81
C LEU A 393 -26.11 -19.39 30.24
N LYS A 394 -25.86 -18.13 30.59
CA LYS A 394 -26.08 -17.61 31.94
C LYS A 394 -27.57 -17.52 32.34
N GLU A 395 -28.43 -17.21 31.37
CA GLU A 395 -29.86 -17.05 31.56
C GLU A 395 -30.62 -18.38 31.39
N SER A 396 -29.90 -19.50 31.21
CA SER A 396 -30.46 -20.85 31.00
C SER A 396 -31.46 -20.90 29.84
N LEU A 397 -31.16 -20.20 28.74
CA LEU A 397 -31.90 -20.30 27.47
C LEU A 397 -31.71 -21.69 26.87
N SER A 398 -32.59 -22.08 25.91
CA SER A 398 -32.43 -23.35 25.22
C SER A 398 -31.06 -23.41 24.52
N LEU A 399 -30.37 -24.54 24.62
CA LEU A 399 -29.01 -24.73 24.09
C LEU A 399 -28.98 -24.63 22.57
N ASP A 400 -30.08 -24.98 21.88
CA ASP A 400 -30.21 -24.80 20.42
C ASP A 400 -30.01 -23.36 19.98
N LEU A 401 -30.58 -22.40 20.74
CA LEU A 401 -30.40 -20.95 20.47
C LEU A 401 -29.00 -20.44 20.80
N VAL A 402 -28.25 -21.16 21.58
CA VAL A 402 -26.86 -20.81 21.93
C VAL A 402 -25.88 -21.39 20.90
N ALA A 403 -26.25 -22.54 20.30
CA ALA A 403 -25.43 -23.21 19.29
C ALA A 403 -25.46 -22.49 17.91
N GLU A 404 -26.60 -21.83 17.57
CA GLU A 404 -26.72 -20.97 16.37
C GLU A 404 -25.92 -19.66 16.51
#